data_ccd183fd5b8dfcfc8d7c5d9125aba63a
#
_entry.id   ccd183fd5b8dfcfc8d7c5d9125aba63a
#
_cell.length_a   1.000
_cell.length_b   1.000
_cell.length_c   1.000
_cell.angle_alpha   90.00
_cell.angle_beta   90.00
_cell.angle_gamma   90.00
#
_symmetry.space_group_name_H-M   'P 1'
#
loop_
_entity.id
_entity.type
_entity.pdbx_description
1 polymer ?
#
loop_
_entity_poly.entity_id
_entity_poly.type
_entity_poly.pdbx_seq_one_letter_code
_entity_poly.pdbx_strand_id
1 'polypeptide(L)'
;LIYIYIYIYIEMMKVPKTYIPAVLTKKDNKTIKIELKKSIRNYKRGKYVARKKVKSFKSKKSKHILNAERIYKISNLSVNKELVNKTGCSRESLNAIIKKGQGAYYSSGSRPNQTGHSWGYARLASSITGGKASAVDFNILKTGCSKNSLALRLAKNAKKKLSNGTRKIPKTKL
;
A
#
# COMPACT_ATOMS: atom_id res chain seq x y z
N LEU A 1 34.87 6.57 3.85
CA LEU A 1 34.26 5.63 2.87
C LEU A 1 32.80 5.30 3.20
N ILE A 2 32.44 4.92 4.43
CA ILE A 2 31.06 4.59 4.85
C ILE A 2 30.12 5.81 4.72
N TYR A 3 30.55 7.01 5.07
CA TYR A 3 29.77 8.25 4.92
C TYR A 3 29.47 8.60 3.46
N ILE A 4 30.43 8.38 2.56
CA ILE A 4 30.26 8.61 1.10
C ILE A 4 29.26 7.60 0.52
N TYR A 5 29.32 6.32 0.93
CA TYR A 5 28.38 5.28 0.50
C TYR A 5 26.95 5.57 0.97
N ILE A 6 26.78 6.06 2.21
CA ILE A 6 25.48 6.46 2.76
C ILE A 6 24.94 7.68 2.00
N TYR A 7 25.81 8.64 1.66
CA TYR A 7 25.40 9.85 0.92
C TYR A 7 24.97 9.53 -0.52
N ILE A 8 25.73 8.70 -1.23
CA ILE A 8 25.39 8.24 -2.59
C ILE A 8 24.11 7.40 -2.60
N TYR A 9 23.92 6.53 -1.60
CA TYR A 9 22.70 5.72 -1.49
C TYR A 9 21.44 6.57 -1.22
N ILE A 10 21.61 7.70 -0.52
CA ILE A 10 20.52 8.65 -0.22
C ILE A 10 20.12 9.45 -1.48
N GLU A 11 21.08 9.80 -2.32
CA GLU A 11 20.82 10.51 -3.59
C GLU A 11 20.10 9.62 -4.63
N MET A 12 20.20 8.30 -4.48
CA MET A 12 19.59 7.31 -5.39
C MET A 12 18.20 6.82 -4.96
N MET A 13 17.65 7.28 -3.83
CA MET A 13 16.31 6.85 -3.39
C MET A 13 15.24 7.33 -4.37
N LYS A 14 14.60 6.38 -5.05
CA LYS A 14 13.49 6.64 -5.98
C LYS A 14 12.18 6.13 -5.41
N VAL A 15 11.14 6.96 -5.50
CA VAL A 15 9.77 6.61 -5.10
C VAL A 15 8.81 6.81 -6.27
N PRO A 16 7.63 6.16 -6.29
CA PRO A 16 6.60 6.45 -7.27
C PRO A 16 6.30 7.96 -7.35
N LYS A 17 6.19 8.51 -8.56
CA LYS A 17 5.83 9.94 -8.76
C LYS A 17 4.57 10.35 -8.00
N THR A 18 3.62 9.42 -7.83
CA THR A 18 2.38 9.65 -7.08
C THR A 18 2.59 9.92 -5.58
N TYR A 19 3.79 9.66 -5.03
CA TYR A 19 4.11 9.98 -3.63
C TYR A 19 4.53 11.44 -3.46
N ILE A 20 4.91 12.08 -4.57
CA ILE A 20 5.25 13.51 -4.64
C ILE A 20 4.41 14.13 -5.77
N PRO A 21 3.08 14.29 -5.56
CA PRO A 21 2.19 14.82 -6.59
C PRO A 21 2.51 16.28 -6.94
N ALA A 22 2.28 16.66 -8.21
CA ALA A 22 2.59 18.00 -8.73
C ALA A 22 1.81 19.14 -8.04
N VAL A 23 0.67 18.82 -7.42
CA VAL A 23 -0.17 19.81 -6.71
C VAL A 23 0.45 20.33 -5.40
N LEU A 24 1.56 19.75 -4.94
CA LEU A 24 2.23 20.20 -3.72
C LEU A 24 2.89 21.55 -3.92
N THR A 25 2.74 22.45 -2.94
CA THR A 25 3.56 23.67 -2.86
C THR A 25 5.05 23.32 -2.75
N LYS A 26 5.94 24.24 -3.11
CA LYS A 26 7.42 24.04 -2.98
C LYS A 26 7.80 23.63 -1.55
N LYS A 27 7.19 24.26 -0.54
CA LYS A 27 7.41 23.96 0.89
C LYS A 27 6.97 22.53 1.23
N ASP A 28 5.75 22.15 0.85
CA ASP A 28 5.20 20.83 1.16
C ASP A 28 5.91 19.71 0.40
N ASN A 29 6.34 19.96 -0.85
CA ASN A 29 7.17 19.05 -1.63
C ASN A 29 8.49 18.73 -0.89
N LYS A 30 9.20 19.77 -0.40
CA LYS A 30 10.42 19.60 0.40
C LYS A 30 10.13 18.81 1.68
N THR A 31 9.05 19.14 2.37
CA THR A 31 8.63 18.43 3.60
C THR A 31 8.39 16.95 3.33
N ILE A 32 7.59 16.61 2.31
CA ILE A 32 7.29 15.20 1.97
C ILE A 32 8.56 14.42 1.62
N LYS A 33 9.49 15.00 0.85
CA LYS A 33 10.76 14.34 0.52
C LYS A 33 11.58 14.02 1.77
N ILE A 34 11.67 14.98 2.71
CA ILE A 34 12.39 14.79 3.99
C ILE A 34 11.71 13.69 4.82
N GLU A 35 10.39 13.76 4.97
CA GLU A 35 9.62 12.79 5.75
C GLU A 35 9.68 11.38 5.17
N LEU A 36 9.66 11.22 3.84
CA LEU A 36 9.84 9.92 3.18
C LEU A 36 11.24 9.36 3.45
N LYS A 37 12.30 10.16 3.27
CA LYS A 37 13.67 9.74 3.57
C LYS A 37 13.81 9.32 5.03
N LYS A 38 13.28 10.12 5.95
CA LYS A 38 13.31 9.84 7.40
C LYS A 38 12.57 8.54 7.74
N SER A 39 11.36 8.36 7.21
CA SER A 39 10.55 7.15 7.44
C SER A 39 11.27 5.89 6.97
N ILE A 40 11.82 5.90 5.76
CA ILE A 40 12.51 4.75 5.17
C ILE A 40 13.80 4.40 5.95
N ARG A 41 14.59 5.42 6.37
CA ARG A 41 15.79 5.20 7.19
C ARG A 41 15.44 4.62 8.56
N ASN A 42 14.41 5.16 9.21
CA ASN A 42 14.00 4.68 10.53
C ASN A 42 13.48 3.24 10.46
N TYR A 43 12.72 2.89 9.42
CA TYR A 43 12.26 1.52 9.22
C TYR A 43 13.42 0.50 9.14
N LYS A 44 14.51 0.84 8.45
CA LYS A 44 15.73 0.00 8.40
C LYS A 44 16.38 -0.22 9.79
N ARG A 45 16.09 0.66 10.76
CA ARG A 45 16.55 0.56 12.15
C ARG A 45 15.48 -0.01 13.08
N GLY A 46 14.43 -0.62 12.54
CA GLY A 46 13.30 -1.17 13.30
C GLY A 46 12.36 -0.13 13.91
N LYS A 47 12.45 1.15 13.51
CA LYS A 47 11.63 2.25 14.06
C LYS A 47 10.50 2.63 13.10
N TYR A 48 9.27 2.63 13.57
CA TYR A 48 8.08 2.99 12.81
C TYR A 48 7.68 4.43 13.11
N VAL A 49 7.97 5.34 12.18
CA VAL A 49 7.73 6.79 12.37
C VAL A 49 6.63 7.27 11.44
N ALA A 50 5.57 7.83 12.02
CA ALA A 50 4.52 8.49 11.26
C ALA A 50 5.07 9.76 10.57
N ARG A 51 4.62 10.02 9.36
CA ARG A 51 5.02 11.20 8.59
C ARG A 51 4.12 12.39 8.88
N LYS A 52 4.69 13.59 8.87
CA LYS A 52 3.94 14.85 9.01
C LYS A 52 2.96 15.03 7.88
N LYS A 53 1.78 15.54 8.19
CA LYS A 53 0.78 15.94 7.19
C LYS A 53 1.17 17.26 6.55
N VAL A 54 0.78 17.43 5.28
CA VAL A 54 0.97 18.68 4.51
C VAL A 54 -0.37 19.29 4.14
N LYS A 55 -0.42 20.63 4.07
CA LYS A 55 -1.67 21.37 3.86
C LYS A 55 -2.13 21.41 2.40
N SER A 56 -1.18 21.44 1.46
CA SER A 56 -1.49 21.54 0.01
C SER A 56 -2.00 20.25 -0.63
N PHE A 57 -2.12 19.16 0.14
CA PHE A 57 -2.66 17.90 -0.35
C PHE A 57 -3.84 17.43 0.49
N LYS A 58 -5.00 17.30 -0.15
CA LYS A 58 -6.20 16.70 0.46
C LYS A 58 -6.28 15.22 0.08
N SER A 59 -6.15 14.34 1.07
CA SER A 59 -6.34 12.89 0.84
C SER A 59 -7.82 12.56 0.68
N LYS A 60 -8.12 11.68 -0.28
CA LYS A 60 -9.47 11.16 -0.51
C LYS A 60 -9.52 9.68 -0.13
N LYS A 61 -10.71 9.17 0.19
CA LYS A 61 -10.94 7.72 0.38
C LYS A 61 -10.41 6.95 -0.83
N SER A 62 -9.70 5.86 -0.60
CA SER A 62 -9.11 5.08 -1.67
C SER A 62 -10.18 4.50 -2.61
N LYS A 63 -10.00 4.65 -3.92
CA LYS A 63 -10.85 4.00 -4.92
C LYS A 63 -10.91 2.47 -4.75
N HIS A 64 -9.83 1.86 -4.24
CA HIS A 64 -9.83 0.42 -3.94
C HIS A 64 -10.80 0.08 -2.82
N ILE A 65 -10.87 0.91 -1.75
CA ILE A 65 -11.81 0.71 -0.65
C ILE A 65 -13.24 0.86 -1.15
N LEU A 66 -13.55 1.92 -1.90
CA LEU A 66 -14.89 2.12 -2.48
C LEU A 66 -15.30 0.93 -3.39
N ASN A 67 -14.36 0.40 -4.17
CA ASN A 67 -14.60 -0.75 -5.01
C ASN A 67 -14.85 -2.03 -4.21
N ALA A 68 -14.11 -2.24 -3.11
CA ALA A 68 -14.32 -3.38 -2.23
C ALA A 68 -15.69 -3.31 -1.53
N GLU A 69 -16.05 -2.14 -1.01
CA GLU A 69 -17.35 -1.89 -0.40
C GLU A 69 -18.50 -2.20 -1.37
N ARG A 70 -18.36 -1.77 -2.64
CA ARG A 70 -19.35 -2.05 -3.70
C ARG A 70 -19.44 -3.54 -4.05
N ILE A 71 -18.29 -4.21 -4.28
CA ILE A 71 -18.25 -5.61 -4.72
C ILE A 71 -18.78 -6.55 -3.65
N TYR A 72 -18.38 -6.33 -2.39
CA TYR A 72 -18.79 -7.16 -1.26
C TYR A 72 -20.08 -6.67 -0.57
N LYS A 73 -20.69 -5.57 -1.06
CA LYS A 73 -21.92 -4.97 -0.51
C LYS A 73 -21.79 -4.76 1.01
N ILE A 74 -20.73 -4.07 1.43
CA ILE A 74 -20.44 -3.69 2.82
C ILE A 74 -20.41 -2.17 2.95
N SER A 75 -20.86 -1.65 4.08
CA SER A 75 -20.88 -0.20 4.35
C SER A 75 -19.50 0.38 4.66
N ASN A 76 -18.65 -0.43 5.28
CA ASN A 76 -17.29 -0.04 5.65
C ASN A 76 -16.34 -1.24 5.60
N LEU A 77 -15.17 -1.04 5.00
CA LEU A 77 -14.15 -2.08 4.93
C LEU A 77 -13.45 -2.23 6.28
N SER A 78 -13.80 -3.26 7.02
CA SER A 78 -13.14 -3.66 8.27
C SER A 78 -13.02 -5.18 8.34
N VAL A 79 -11.97 -5.70 9.00
CA VAL A 79 -11.79 -7.16 9.15
C VAL A 79 -12.68 -7.67 10.29
N ASN A 80 -13.94 -7.86 9.97
CA ASN A 80 -14.97 -8.38 10.85
C ASN A 80 -15.55 -9.71 10.31
N LYS A 81 -16.49 -10.29 11.01
CA LYS A 81 -17.14 -11.54 10.63
C LYS A 81 -17.87 -11.44 9.26
N GLU A 82 -18.46 -10.27 8.98
CA GLU A 82 -19.12 -10.00 7.71
C GLU A 82 -18.15 -10.07 6.54
N LEU A 83 -17.00 -9.39 6.62
CA LEU A 83 -16.00 -9.40 5.54
C LEU A 83 -15.40 -10.80 5.33
N VAL A 84 -15.12 -11.53 6.42
CA VAL A 84 -14.65 -12.92 6.36
C VAL A 84 -15.64 -13.78 5.57
N ASN A 85 -16.92 -13.73 5.90
CA ASN A 85 -17.96 -14.50 5.20
C ASN A 85 -18.10 -14.10 3.73
N LYS A 86 -18.15 -12.81 3.43
CA LYS A 86 -18.36 -12.30 2.06
C LYS A 86 -17.16 -12.53 1.15
N THR A 87 -15.95 -12.45 1.68
CA THR A 87 -14.73 -12.73 0.90
C THR A 87 -14.42 -14.21 0.79
N GLY A 88 -14.90 -15.02 1.75
CA GLY A 88 -14.52 -16.42 1.91
C GLY A 88 -13.04 -16.59 2.32
N CYS A 89 -12.44 -15.58 2.95
CA CYS A 89 -11.05 -15.58 3.39
C CYS A 89 -10.95 -15.56 4.91
N SER A 90 -9.95 -16.23 5.46
CA SER A 90 -9.72 -16.25 6.91
C SER A 90 -9.33 -14.86 7.41
N ARG A 91 -9.66 -14.57 8.67
CA ARG A 91 -9.29 -13.32 9.35
C ARG A 91 -7.78 -13.11 9.37
N GLU A 92 -7.02 -14.20 9.57
CA GLU A 92 -5.56 -14.21 9.61
C GLU A 92 -4.96 -13.75 8.28
N SER A 93 -5.49 -14.26 7.17
CA SER A 93 -5.05 -13.89 5.81
C SER A 93 -5.35 -12.43 5.47
N LEU A 94 -6.55 -11.95 5.82
CA LEU A 94 -6.91 -10.55 5.63
C LEU A 94 -6.00 -9.63 6.46
N ASN A 95 -5.74 -9.97 7.72
CA ASN A 95 -4.84 -9.20 8.59
C ASN A 95 -3.37 -9.27 8.12
N ALA A 96 -2.92 -10.40 7.58
CA ALA A 96 -1.58 -10.52 7.00
C ALA A 96 -1.37 -9.55 5.84
N ILE A 97 -2.37 -9.37 4.98
CA ILE A 97 -2.32 -8.39 3.89
C ILE A 97 -2.27 -6.95 4.43
N ILE A 98 -3.06 -6.62 5.47
CA ILE A 98 -3.01 -5.31 6.12
C ILE A 98 -1.62 -5.04 6.68
N LYS A 99 -1.04 -5.97 7.45
CA LYS A 99 0.32 -5.86 8.01
C LYS A 99 1.36 -5.63 6.92
N LYS A 100 1.26 -6.36 5.81
CA LYS A 100 2.14 -6.18 4.65
C LYS A 100 2.01 -4.79 4.02
N GLY A 101 0.80 -4.24 3.97
CA GLY A 101 0.54 -2.87 3.54
C GLY A 101 1.12 -1.83 4.51
N GLN A 102 0.96 -2.03 5.81
CA GLN A 102 1.55 -1.18 6.84
C GLN A 102 3.09 -1.18 6.75
N GLY A 103 3.70 -2.36 6.59
CA GLY A 103 5.14 -2.48 6.36
C GLY A 103 5.60 -1.70 5.12
N ALA A 104 4.87 -1.78 4.01
CA ALA A 104 5.17 -1.03 2.79
C ALA A 104 5.06 0.50 3.00
N TYR A 105 4.13 0.98 3.81
CA TYR A 105 4.04 2.39 4.18
C TYR A 105 5.34 2.91 4.78
N TYR A 106 5.94 2.18 5.71
CA TYR A 106 7.16 2.60 6.39
C TYR A 106 8.42 2.35 5.55
N SER A 107 8.53 1.20 4.88
CA SER A 107 9.72 0.78 4.14
C SER A 107 9.88 1.47 2.78
N SER A 108 8.78 1.79 2.11
CA SER A 108 8.79 2.24 0.72
C SER A 108 8.07 3.57 0.51
N GLY A 109 7.39 4.06 1.54
CA GLY A 109 6.62 5.30 1.50
C GLY A 109 5.18 5.14 1.04
N SER A 110 4.49 6.26 0.88
CA SER A 110 3.10 6.36 0.46
C SER A 110 2.81 7.73 -0.16
N ARG A 111 1.61 7.91 -0.69
CA ARG A 111 1.09 9.25 -1.00
C ARG A 111 1.05 10.12 0.26
N PRO A 112 1.06 11.47 0.12
CA PRO A 112 0.96 12.38 1.26
C PRO A 112 -0.29 12.12 2.11
N ASN A 113 -0.21 12.49 3.38
CA ASN A 113 -1.32 12.46 4.34
C ASN A 113 -1.96 11.07 4.57
N GLN A 114 -1.23 10.00 4.23
CA GLN A 114 -1.63 8.64 4.57
C GLN A 114 -1.03 8.19 5.90
N THR A 115 -1.60 7.13 6.47
CA THR A 115 -1.09 6.42 7.65
C THR A 115 -0.76 4.98 7.28
N GLY A 116 0.01 4.27 8.11
CA GLY A 116 0.22 2.84 7.93
C GLY A 116 -1.10 2.07 7.89
N HIS A 117 -2.05 2.45 8.76
CA HIS A 117 -3.39 1.87 8.81
C HIS A 117 -4.15 2.06 7.49
N SER A 118 -4.31 3.30 7.02
CA SER A 118 -5.03 3.58 5.76
C SER A 118 -4.38 2.91 4.56
N TRP A 119 -3.05 2.80 4.54
CA TRP A 119 -2.31 2.14 3.47
C TRP A 119 -2.50 0.62 3.51
N GLY A 120 -2.55 0.03 4.71
CA GLY A 120 -2.85 -1.39 4.92
C GLY A 120 -4.23 -1.77 4.40
N TYR A 121 -5.26 -1.00 4.75
CA TYR A 121 -6.61 -1.24 4.28
C TYR A 121 -6.79 -1.01 2.76
N ALA A 122 -6.12 0.00 2.19
CA ALA A 122 -6.12 0.20 0.74
C ALA A 122 -5.47 -0.98 0.00
N ARG A 123 -4.41 -1.59 0.58
CA ARG A 123 -3.79 -2.81 0.06
C ARG A 123 -4.75 -3.99 0.16
N LEU A 124 -5.39 -4.21 1.33
CA LEU A 124 -6.40 -5.25 1.49
C LEU A 124 -7.50 -5.13 0.43
N ALA A 125 -8.07 -3.93 0.29
CA ALA A 125 -9.10 -3.66 -0.69
C ALA A 125 -8.66 -4.02 -2.12
N SER A 126 -7.45 -3.60 -2.51
CA SER A 126 -6.88 -3.95 -3.82
C SER A 126 -6.66 -5.45 -3.97
N SER A 127 -6.26 -6.15 -2.91
CA SER A 127 -5.99 -7.59 -2.95
C SER A 127 -7.26 -8.42 -3.13
N ILE A 128 -8.34 -8.08 -2.45
CA ILE A 128 -9.60 -8.86 -2.53
C ILE A 128 -10.48 -8.50 -3.74
N THR A 129 -10.13 -7.46 -4.49
CA THR A 129 -10.93 -6.98 -5.64
C THR A 129 -10.24 -7.13 -7.01
N GLY A 130 -9.20 -7.94 -7.11
CA GLY A 130 -8.51 -8.13 -8.39
C GLY A 130 -7.62 -6.96 -8.82
N GLY A 131 -7.25 -6.06 -7.89
CA GLY A 131 -6.31 -4.99 -8.16
C GLY A 131 -4.85 -5.50 -8.21
N LYS A 132 -3.88 -4.58 -8.37
CA LYS A 132 -2.45 -4.95 -8.46
C LYS A 132 -1.95 -5.73 -7.25
N ALA A 133 -2.45 -5.40 -6.05
CA ALA A 133 -2.07 -6.10 -4.83
C ALA A 133 -2.53 -7.57 -4.84
N SER A 134 -3.61 -7.92 -5.54
CA SER A 134 -4.07 -9.31 -5.68
C SER A 134 -3.00 -10.23 -6.25
N ALA A 135 -2.26 -9.76 -7.26
CA ALA A 135 -1.19 -10.54 -7.87
C ALA A 135 0.02 -10.69 -6.94
N VAL A 136 0.37 -9.61 -6.23
CA VAL A 136 1.48 -9.58 -5.25
C VAL A 136 1.17 -10.43 -4.02
N ASP A 137 -0.07 -10.39 -3.54
CA ASP A 137 -0.53 -11.09 -2.33
C ASP A 137 -1.21 -12.44 -2.65
N PHE A 138 -1.06 -12.91 -3.90
CA PHE A 138 -1.72 -14.11 -4.39
C PHE A 138 -1.54 -15.33 -3.49
N ASN A 139 -0.32 -15.56 -2.99
CA ASN A 139 -0.04 -16.71 -2.14
C ASN A 139 -0.81 -16.65 -0.81
N ILE A 140 -0.96 -15.46 -0.23
CA ILE A 140 -1.76 -15.26 1.01
C ILE A 140 -3.23 -15.58 0.72
N LEU A 141 -3.77 -15.09 -0.40
CA LEU A 141 -5.15 -15.36 -0.80
C LEU A 141 -5.38 -16.83 -1.16
N LYS A 142 -4.40 -17.46 -1.83
CA LYS A 142 -4.47 -18.88 -2.21
C LYS A 142 -4.55 -19.81 -1.00
N THR A 143 -3.79 -19.51 0.06
CA THR A 143 -3.77 -20.34 1.27
C THR A 143 -4.90 -20.00 2.23
N GLY A 144 -5.32 -18.75 2.29
CA GLY A 144 -6.27 -18.27 3.29
C GLY A 144 -7.70 -18.06 2.83
N CYS A 145 -8.01 -18.25 1.55
CA CYS A 145 -9.37 -18.12 1.04
C CYS A 145 -9.88 -19.45 0.49
N SER A 146 -11.19 -19.68 0.59
CA SER A 146 -11.82 -20.88 0.04
C SER A 146 -11.63 -20.93 -1.48
N LYS A 147 -11.52 -22.16 -2.04
CA LYS A 147 -11.22 -22.42 -3.47
C LYS A 147 -12.18 -21.70 -4.43
N ASN A 148 -13.45 -21.57 -4.04
CA ASN A 148 -14.51 -20.98 -4.84
C ASN A 148 -14.81 -19.51 -4.49
N SER A 149 -14.02 -18.90 -3.59
CA SER A 149 -14.24 -17.52 -3.17
C SER A 149 -14.04 -16.53 -4.32
N LEU A 150 -14.84 -15.47 -4.31
CA LEU A 150 -14.71 -14.38 -5.27
C LEU A 150 -13.32 -13.73 -5.20
N ALA A 151 -12.80 -13.52 -3.98
CA ALA A 151 -11.47 -12.94 -3.77
C ALA A 151 -10.37 -13.74 -4.46
N LEU A 152 -10.36 -15.07 -4.30
CA LEU A 152 -9.34 -15.93 -4.94
C LEU A 152 -9.51 -15.97 -6.47
N ARG A 153 -10.74 -16.01 -6.97
CA ARG A 153 -11.02 -15.97 -8.41
C ARG A 153 -10.50 -14.69 -9.05
N LEU A 154 -10.79 -13.54 -8.43
CA LEU A 154 -10.29 -12.25 -8.90
C LEU A 154 -8.76 -12.16 -8.82
N ALA A 155 -8.15 -12.73 -7.78
CA ALA A 155 -6.70 -12.78 -7.64
C ALA A 155 -6.02 -13.67 -8.70
N LYS A 156 -6.61 -14.80 -9.07
CA LYS A 156 -6.14 -15.65 -10.19
C LYS A 156 -6.11 -14.87 -11.51
N ASN A 157 -7.19 -14.15 -11.79
CA ASN A 157 -7.28 -13.32 -12.99
C ASN A 157 -6.26 -12.18 -12.99
N ALA A 158 -6.10 -11.49 -11.84
CA ALA A 158 -5.11 -10.44 -11.69
C ALA A 158 -3.68 -10.96 -11.88
N LYS A 159 -3.36 -12.14 -11.34
CA LYS A 159 -2.04 -12.76 -11.49
C LYS A 159 -1.73 -13.07 -12.96
N LYS A 160 -2.68 -13.64 -13.70
CA LYS A 160 -2.52 -13.89 -15.15
C LYS A 160 -2.27 -12.59 -15.93
N LYS A 161 -3.10 -11.56 -15.66
CA LYS A 161 -3.04 -10.28 -16.39
C LYS A 161 -1.81 -9.43 -16.06
N LEU A 162 -1.29 -9.52 -14.86
CA LEU A 162 -0.26 -8.61 -14.34
C LEU A 162 1.10 -9.28 -14.14
N SER A 163 1.30 -10.52 -14.59
CA SER A 163 2.58 -11.25 -14.51
C SER A 163 3.30 -11.01 -13.17
N ASN A 164 2.67 -11.42 -12.06
CA ASN A 164 3.14 -11.24 -10.67
C ASN A 164 3.08 -9.80 -10.11
N GLY A 165 2.31 -8.92 -10.72
CA GLY A 165 1.99 -7.60 -10.14
C GLY A 165 3.04 -6.51 -10.34
N THR A 166 4.09 -6.78 -11.11
CA THR A 166 5.18 -5.82 -11.36
C THR A 166 4.92 -4.92 -12.56
N ARG A 167 3.89 -4.08 -12.50
CA ARG A 167 3.79 -2.99 -13.47
C ARG A 167 4.86 -1.94 -13.15
N LYS A 168 5.69 -1.58 -14.15
CA LYS A 168 6.62 -0.46 -14.03
C LYS A 168 5.84 0.83 -13.72
N ILE A 169 6.08 1.41 -12.55
CA ILE A 169 5.47 2.67 -12.12
C ILE A 169 6.51 3.76 -12.29
N PRO A 170 6.17 4.91 -12.94
CA PRO A 170 7.09 6.04 -13.04
C PRO A 170 7.58 6.48 -11.66
N LYS A 171 8.90 6.59 -11.51
CA LYS A 171 9.57 6.96 -10.25
C LYS A 171 10.20 8.35 -10.37
N THR A 172 10.39 9.00 -9.22
CA THR A 172 11.12 10.25 -9.07
C THR A 172 12.13 10.13 -7.94
N LYS A 173 13.20 10.92 -7.99
CA LYS A 173 14.21 11.00 -6.91
C LYS A 173 13.61 11.71 -5.68
N LEU A 174 14.00 11.23 -4.49
CA LEU A 174 13.72 11.89 -3.21
C LEU A 174 14.73 13.03 -2.96
#